data_9590ca9b8896302caf328c9f38f033c8
#
_entry.id   9590ca9b8896302caf328c9f38f033c8
#
_cell.length_a   1.000
_cell.length_b   1.000
_cell.length_c   1.000
_cell.angle_alpha   90.00
_cell.angle_beta   90.00
_cell.angle_gamma   90.00
#
_symmetry.space_group_name_H-M   'P 1'
#
loop_
_entity.id
_entity.type
_entity.pdbx_description
1 polymer ?
#
loop_
_entity_poly.entity_id
_entity_poly.type
_entity_poly.pdbx_seq_one_letter_code
_entity_poly.pdbx_strand_id
1 'polypeptide(L)'
;MDPLNSTRVAGTYNVAIQSSVLQTRLQQELPFGTSYAISFNMQRQTTTQAHILYSPAYTSFFSLDVYHPLLNGAGRAFTQRFVAVAENDRRIVHEAFHGDLGNALTTAANTYLDFVALRERQRVAERALALAETIHKTTQERIELGKLAASNLITAESQVATTRRDLIVAQTNTQLQEVRVKSLITKMIGPDIAAVPVEPTDALERMIERPIPPLDEVLRQAMHKPSIRRAELAVENERIAETFTRSALRPTLSVYGQANTYTLAPGTTDVFRQMFRYAYPEYGLGFSLTFSIKNRAAQADNLRARLERQRGEVILEQTKANVGIDVRTAVANLTQSRSQVEAAHRAVTASQETADAEQERWTLGISTLDNLYQKQVDLMRAQATEIQLRVNYAKAVIARDSAVGTLLENHGIDYEDALRGSLWKGPTVK
;
A
#
# COMPACT_ATOMS: atom_id res chain seq x y z
N MET A 1 27.93 53.39 -18.05
CA MET A 1 28.86 54.52 -17.95
C MET A 1 29.01 54.88 -16.50
N ASP A 2 30.19 54.73 -15.98
CA ASP A 2 30.47 55.09 -14.58
C ASP A 2 30.28 56.59 -14.38
N PRO A 3 29.77 57.01 -13.21
CA PRO A 3 29.55 58.40 -12.94
C PRO A 3 30.89 59.18 -12.99
N LEU A 4 30.85 60.35 -13.62
CA LEU A 4 31.99 61.26 -13.62
C LEU A 4 32.35 61.63 -12.17
N ASN A 5 33.59 61.44 -11.81
CA ASN A 5 34.09 61.81 -10.49
C ASN A 5 34.57 63.27 -10.48
N SER A 6 33.91 64.10 -9.68
CA SER A 6 34.28 65.52 -9.54
C SER A 6 35.36 65.79 -8.48
N THR A 7 35.81 64.77 -7.74
CA THR A 7 36.81 64.94 -6.70
C THR A 7 38.24 64.90 -7.23
N ARG A 8 39.02 65.93 -6.97
CA ARG A 8 40.48 66.00 -7.31
C ARG A 8 41.29 64.90 -6.62
N VAL A 9 40.83 64.33 -5.53
CA VAL A 9 41.49 63.26 -4.76
C VAL A 9 41.58 61.93 -5.57
N ALA A 10 40.59 61.69 -6.46
CA ALA A 10 40.59 60.49 -7.29
C ALA A 10 41.65 60.54 -8.44
N GLY A 11 42.17 61.72 -8.81
CA GLY A 11 43.18 61.88 -9.85
C GLY A 11 42.75 61.53 -11.28
N THR A 12 41.44 61.27 -11.50
CA THR A 12 40.88 60.91 -12.80
C THR A 12 39.43 61.34 -12.87
N TYR A 13 39.00 61.69 -14.11
CA TYR A 13 37.57 62.05 -14.36
C TYR A 13 36.62 60.85 -14.28
N ASN A 14 37.11 59.68 -14.66
CA ASN A 14 36.34 58.44 -14.63
C ASN A 14 37.03 57.42 -13.70
N VAL A 15 36.33 56.95 -12.69
CA VAL A 15 36.80 55.86 -11.84
C VAL A 15 36.15 54.56 -12.32
N ALA A 16 36.93 53.69 -12.90
CA ALA A 16 36.53 52.33 -13.25
C ALA A 16 37.01 51.39 -12.15
N ILE A 17 36.10 50.60 -11.63
CA ILE A 17 36.36 49.56 -10.64
C ILE A 17 35.97 48.24 -11.25
N GLN A 18 36.90 47.30 -11.29
CA GLN A 18 36.65 45.93 -11.67
C GLN A 18 36.89 45.05 -10.46
N SER A 19 35.89 44.25 -10.09
CA SER A 19 35.99 43.29 -8.98
C SER A 19 35.65 41.88 -9.41
N SER A 20 36.43 40.92 -8.86
CA SER A 20 36.15 39.49 -8.97
C SER A 20 36.05 38.93 -7.56
N VAL A 21 35.02 38.16 -7.26
CA VAL A 21 34.73 37.65 -5.91
C VAL A 21 34.69 36.14 -5.96
N LEU A 22 35.44 35.48 -5.08
CA LEU A 22 35.37 34.06 -4.78
C LEU A 22 34.79 33.90 -3.38
N GLN A 23 33.64 33.21 -3.29
CA GLN A 23 33.00 32.88 -2.01
C GLN A 23 32.85 31.38 -1.85
N THR A 24 33.26 30.87 -0.69
CA THR A 24 33.04 29.48 -0.30
C THR A 24 32.47 29.47 1.12
N ARG A 25 31.38 28.74 1.33
CA ARG A 25 30.76 28.57 2.65
C ARG A 25 30.45 27.13 2.89
N LEU A 26 30.89 26.59 4.03
CA LEU A 26 30.48 25.32 4.59
C LEU A 26 29.65 25.60 5.83
N GLN A 27 28.42 25.12 5.84
CA GLN A 27 27.52 25.27 6.99
C GLN A 27 26.94 23.91 7.36
N GLN A 28 26.92 23.61 8.66
CA GLN A 28 26.31 22.39 9.18
C GLN A 28 25.53 22.70 10.46
N GLU A 29 24.36 22.09 10.58
CA GLU A 29 23.58 22.08 11.80
C GLU A 29 23.73 20.72 12.49
N LEU A 30 24.06 20.75 13.78
CA LEU A 30 24.22 19.55 14.60
C LEU A 30 22.89 19.13 15.20
N PRO A 31 22.70 17.85 15.55
CA PRO A 31 21.40 17.30 15.99
C PRO A 31 20.81 17.99 17.22
N PHE A 32 21.59 18.68 18.02
CA PHE A 32 21.14 19.38 19.24
C PHE A 32 20.88 20.88 19.03
N GLY A 33 20.95 21.36 17.77
CA GLY A 33 20.59 22.73 17.40
C GLY A 33 21.78 23.68 17.26
N THR A 34 23.02 23.27 17.58
CA THR A 34 24.20 24.08 17.28
C THR A 34 24.43 24.09 15.78
N SER A 35 24.60 25.25 15.22
CA SER A 35 25.09 25.42 13.85
C SER A 35 26.47 26.07 13.84
N TYR A 36 27.31 25.63 12.91
CA TYR A 36 28.56 26.31 12.59
C TYR A 36 28.66 26.59 11.10
N ALA A 37 29.29 27.69 10.79
CA ALA A 37 29.58 28.07 9.43
C ALA A 37 31.02 28.48 9.29
N ILE A 38 31.72 27.95 8.30
CA ILE A 38 33.05 28.35 7.88
C ILE A 38 32.87 29.05 6.56
N SER A 39 33.29 30.34 6.49
CA SER A 39 33.15 31.12 5.28
C SER A 39 34.52 31.68 4.88
N PHE A 40 34.80 31.57 3.62
CA PHE A 40 35.95 32.21 2.98
C PHE A 40 35.45 33.06 1.83
N ASN A 41 35.83 34.34 1.84
CA ASN A 41 35.54 35.31 0.81
C ASN A 41 36.87 35.95 0.38
N MET A 42 37.16 35.98 -0.91
CA MET A 42 38.28 36.64 -1.47
C MET A 42 37.82 37.54 -2.61
N GLN A 43 38.13 38.81 -2.54
CA GLN A 43 37.84 39.79 -3.60
C GLN A 43 39.15 40.33 -4.18
N ARG A 44 39.25 40.26 -5.49
CA ARG A 44 40.27 41.01 -6.27
C ARG A 44 39.61 42.25 -6.84
N GLN A 45 40.19 43.41 -6.54
CA GLN A 45 39.68 44.68 -7.04
C GLN A 45 40.80 45.42 -7.75
N THR A 46 40.54 45.91 -8.97
CA THR A 46 41.37 46.85 -9.70
C THR A 46 40.60 48.15 -9.87
N THR A 47 41.31 49.25 -9.81
CA THR A 47 40.71 50.56 -9.98
C THR A 47 41.66 51.51 -10.72
N THR A 48 41.07 52.45 -11.43
CA THR A 48 41.80 53.53 -12.11
C THR A 48 42.00 54.75 -11.21
N GLN A 49 41.55 54.71 -9.98
CA GLN A 49 41.72 55.80 -9.02
C GLN A 49 43.18 55.97 -8.66
N ALA A 50 43.67 57.21 -8.67
CA ALA A 50 45.06 57.54 -8.23
C ALA A 50 45.17 57.47 -6.69
N HIS A 51 46.42 57.39 -6.21
CA HIS A 51 46.78 57.38 -4.80
C HIS A 51 46.25 56.20 -3.99
N ILE A 52 46.07 55.05 -4.64
CA ILE A 52 45.68 53.79 -4.00
C ILE A 52 46.95 52.96 -3.74
N LEU A 53 46.98 52.33 -2.53
CA LEU A 53 48.14 51.54 -2.12
C LEU A 53 48.35 50.30 -2.99
N TYR A 54 47.27 49.63 -3.38
CA TYR A 54 47.29 48.43 -4.22
C TYR A 54 46.25 48.46 -5.34
N SER A 55 46.70 48.22 -6.60
CA SER A 55 45.83 47.98 -7.76
C SER A 55 46.54 46.97 -8.69
N PRO A 56 46.19 45.65 -8.65
CA PRO A 56 45.08 45.02 -7.92
C PRO A 56 45.27 44.98 -6.41
N ALA A 57 44.17 45.15 -5.67
CA ALA A 57 44.03 44.86 -4.25
C ALA A 57 43.32 43.51 -4.07
N TYR A 58 43.88 42.64 -3.25
CA TYR A 58 43.26 41.41 -2.82
C TYR A 58 42.85 41.56 -1.36
N THR A 59 41.56 41.47 -1.11
CA THR A 59 40.99 41.40 0.25
C THR A 59 40.47 40.01 0.50
N SER A 60 40.72 39.45 1.66
CA SER A 60 40.01 38.23 2.07
C SER A 60 39.41 38.35 3.47
N PHE A 61 38.35 37.59 3.64
CA PHE A 61 37.67 37.45 4.88
C PHE A 61 37.45 35.96 5.14
N PHE A 62 38.00 35.46 6.23
CA PHE A 62 37.72 34.12 6.72
C PHE A 62 36.96 34.23 8.02
N SER A 63 35.84 33.49 8.15
CA SER A 63 35.06 33.45 9.38
C SER A 63 34.75 32.02 9.81
N LEU A 64 34.78 31.83 11.11
CA LEU A 64 34.17 30.69 11.79
C LEU A 64 33.08 31.25 12.70
N ASP A 65 31.83 30.94 12.37
CA ASP A 65 30.65 31.34 13.13
C ASP A 65 30.05 30.11 13.80
N VAL A 66 29.75 30.21 15.09
CA VAL A 66 29.09 29.16 15.87
C VAL A 66 27.85 29.79 16.54
N TYR A 67 26.73 29.12 16.38
CA TYR A 67 25.45 29.56 16.97
C TYR A 67 24.81 28.39 17.69
N HIS A 68 24.32 28.62 18.91
CA HIS A 68 23.61 27.60 19.71
C HIS A 68 22.35 28.20 20.37
N PRO A 69 21.15 27.67 20.01
CA PRO A 69 19.91 28.06 20.68
C PRO A 69 19.83 27.40 22.06
N LEU A 70 19.40 28.18 23.09
CA LEU A 70 19.28 27.71 24.48
C LEU A 70 17.83 27.42 24.88
N LEU A 71 16.85 28.09 24.26
CA LEU A 71 15.42 27.95 24.57
C LEU A 71 14.62 27.47 23.35
N ASN A 72 14.02 28.41 22.58
CA ASN A 72 13.33 28.09 21.37
C ASN A 72 14.34 27.65 20.29
N GLY A 73 14.10 26.52 19.67
CA GLY A 73 15.02 25.95 18.67
C GLY A 73 16.05 24.98 19.22
N ALA A 74 16.16 24.84 20.56
CA ALA A 74 17.11 23.94 21.19
C ALA A 74 16.63 22.48 21.20
N GLY A 75 17.59 21.57 21.03
CA GLY A 75 17.37 20.13 21.23
C GLY A 75 16.94 19.33 19.98
N ARG A 76 17.13 18.02 20.07
CA ARG A 76 16.89 17.08 18.96
C ARG A 76 15.45 17.10 18.45
N ALA A 77 14.49 17.20 19.35
CA ALA A 77 13.06 17.20 18.99
C ALA A 77 12.68 18.38 18.07
N PHE A 78 13.42 19.50 18.17
CA PHE A 78 13.24 20.64 17.29
C PHE A 78 14.01 20.49 15.98
N THR A 79 15.29 20.21 16.05
CA THR A 79 16.23 20.21 14.92
C THR A 79 15.99 19.02 13.98
N GLN A 80 15.71 17.85 14.55
CA GLN A 80 15.54 16.61 13.78
C GLN A 80 14.08 16.28 13.48
N ARG A 81 13.14 17.20 13.70
CA ARG A 81 11.71 16.94 13.49
C ARG A 81 11.38 16.43 12.09
N PHE A 82 12.00 17.04 11.06
CA PHE A 82 11.75 16.64 9.67
C PHE A 82 12.28 15.24 9.37
N VAL A 83 13.40 14.86 10.01
CA VAL A 83 13.95 13.50 9.88
C VAL A 83 13.01 12.51 10.57
N ALA A 84 12.53 12.83 11.78
CA ALA A 84 11.59 11.98 12.52
C ALA A 84 10.25 11.81 11.77
N VAL A 85 9.70 12.89 11.21
CA VAL A 85 8.48 12.83 10.38
C VAL A 85 8.74 12.01 9.13
N ALA A 86 9.85 12.22 8.41
CA ALA A 86 10.19 11.45 7.22
C ALA A 86 10.38 9.95 7.52
N GLU A 87 10.95 9.61 8.68
CA GLU A 87 11.06 8.22 9.13
C GLU A 87 9.69 7.60 9.42
N ASN A 88 8.80 8.32 10.08
CA ASN A 88 7.43 7.88 10.28
C ASN A 88 6.67 7.76 8.96
N ASP A 89 6.82 8.72 8.04
CA ASP A 89 6.20 8.68 6.71
C ASP A 89 6.67 7.46 5.92
N ARG A 90 7.98 7.13 6.01
CA ARG A 90 8.50 5.90 5.43
C ARG A 90 7.80 4.66 6.01
N ARG A 91 7.63 4.60 7.34
CA ARG A 91 6.91 3.50 8.00
C ARG A 91 5.44 3.46 7.58
N ILE A 92 4.78 4.61 7.46
CA ILE A 92 3.39 4.72 6.95
C ILE A 92 3.27 4.12 5.55
N VAL A 93 4.21 4.43 4.65
CA VAL A 93 4.25 3.87 3.29
C VAL A 93 4.50 2.36 3.31
N HIS A 94 5.37 1.85 4.19
CA HIS A 94 5.57 0.41 4.40
C HIS A 94 4.27 -0.29 4.82
N GLU A 95 3.57 0.27 5.81
CA GLU A 95 2.29 -0.29 6.26
C GLU A 95 1.18 -0.16 5.19
N ALA A 96 1.22 0.90 4.36
CA ALA A 96 0.33 1.03 3.22
C ALA A 96 0.57 -0.08 2.20
N PHE A 97 1.84 -0.31 1.82
CA PHE A 97 2.21 -1.39 0.90
C PHE A 97 1.82 -2.77 1.43
N HIS A 98 2.00 -3.01 2.74
CA HIS A 98 1.54 -4.25 3.38
C HIS A 98 0.01 -4.44 3.22
N GLY A 99 -0.76 -3.38 3.43
CA GLY A 99 -2.21 -3.39 3.21
C GLY A 99 -2.59 -3.63 1.75
N ASP A 100 -1.92 -2.97 0.81
CA ASP A 100 -2.17 -3.10 -0.63
C ASP A 100 -1.82 -4.50 -1.14
N LEU A 101 -0.74 -5.10 -0.64
CA LEU A 101 -0.36 -6.48 -0.94
C LEU A 101 -1.45 -7.46 -0.44
N GLY A 102 -1.98 -7.26 0.77
CA GLY A 102 -3.10 -8.03 1.29
C GLY A 102 -4.37 -7.91 0.44
N ASN A 103 -4.70 -6.71 -0.04
CA ASN A 103 -5.83 -6.48 -0.95
C ASN A 103 -5.61 -7.14 -2.31
N ALA A 104 -4.41 -7.05 -2.87
CA ALA A 104 -4.06 -7.72 -4.12
C ALA A 104 -4.18 -9.24 -4.01
N LEU A 105 -3.68 -9.83 -2.90
CA LEU A 105 -3.82 -11.26 -2.62
C LEU A 105 -5.29 -11.66 -2.45
N THR A 106 -6.08 -10.87 -1.74
CA THR A 106 -7.53 -11.10 -1.59
C THR A 106 -8.22 -11.16 -2.96
N THR A 107 -7.89 -10.22 -3.85
CA THR A 107 -8.44 -10.15 -5.19
C THR A 107 -8.02 -11.37 -6.03
N ALA A 108 -6.74 -11.73 -5.98
CA ALA A 108 -6.19 -12.87 -6.70
C ALA A 108 -6.85 -14.19 -6.23
N ALA A 109 -6.93 -14.40 -4.90
CA ALA A 109 -7.53 -15.59 -4.32
C ALA A 109 -9.02 -15.70 -4.65
N ASN A 110 -9.78 -14.60 -4.57
CA ASN A 110 -11.19 -14.58 -4.95
C ASN A 110 -11.39 -14.91 -6.45
N THR A 111 -10.54 -14.35 -7.32
CA THR A 111 -10.58 -14.63 -8.76
C THR A 111 -10.28 -16.09 -9.07
N TYR A 112 -9.31 -16.68 -8.37
CA TYR A 112 -8.98 -18.11 -8.48
C TYR A 112 -10.12 -18.99 -7.98
N LEU A 113 -10.74 -18.67 -6.84
CA LEU A 113 -11.87 -19.43 -6.30
C LEU A 113 -13.09 -19.39 -7.24
N ASP A 114 -13.34 -18.26 -7.91
CA ASP A 114 -14.36 -18.16 -8.94
C ASP A 114 -14.06 -19.08 -10.14
N PHE A 115 -12.78 -19.20 -10.51
CA PHE A 115 -12.36 -20.11 -11.56
C PHE A 115 -12.60 -21.58 -11.15
N VAL A 116 -12.23 -21.96 -9.94
CA VAL A 116 -12.49 -23.30 -9.39
C VAL A 116 -14.00 -23.62 -9.42
N ALA A 117 -14.85 -22.67 -8.99
CA ALA A 117 -16.30 -22.82 -9.01
C ALA A 117 -16.84 -23.06 -10.42
N LEU A 118 -16.39 -22.27 -11.40
CA LEU A 118 -16.85 -22.39 -12.79
C LEU A 118 -16.39 -23.70 -13.41
N ARG A 119 -15.18 -24.17 -13.09
CA ARG A 119 -14.68 -25.48 -13.51
C ARG A 119 -15.51 -26.63 -12.97
N GLU A 120 -15.89 -26.59 -11.68
CA GLU A 120 -16.78 -27.59 -11.09
C GLU A 120 -18.19 -27.56 -11.72
N ARG A 121 -18.73 -26.36 -11.95
CA ARG A 121 -20.02 -26.21 -12.66
C ARG A 121 -19.98 -26.76 -14.08
N GLN A 122 -18.89 -26.56 -14.79
CA GLN A 122 -18.68 -27.15 -16.13
C GLN A 122 -18.69 -28.68 -16.04
N ARG A 123 -18.01 -29.27 -15.06
CA ARG A 123 -18.05 -30.75 -14.84
C ARG A 123 -19.44 -31.27 -14.53
N VAL A 124 -20.25 -30.49 -13.80
CA VAL A 124 -21.67 -30.84 -13.57
C VAL A 124 -22.46 -30.81 -14.86
N ALA A 125 -22.27 -29.78 -15.70
CA ALA A 125 -22.94 -29.66 -16.99
C ALA A 125 -22.53 -30.77 -17.98
N GLU A 126 -21.24 -31.17 -17.99
CA GLU A 126 -20.74 -32.30 -18.78
C GLU A 126 -21.41 -33.60 -18.40
N ARG A 127 -21.52 -33.88 -17.09
CA ARG A 127 -22.22 -35.07 -16.58
C ARG A 127 -23.71 -35.05 -16.90
N ALA A 128 -24.35 -33.87 -16.82
CA ALA A 128 -25.74 -33.68 -17.15
C ALA A 128 -26.04 -33.95 -18.65
N LEU A 129 -25.17 -33.50 -19.56
CA LEU A 129 -25.29 -33.79 -20.98
C LEU A 129 -25.14 -35.27 -21.25
N ALA A 130 -24.11 -35.93 -20.72
CA ALA A 130 -23.89 -37.36 -20.89
C ALA A 130 -25.10 -38.19 -20.38
N LEU A 131 -25.71 -37.79 -19.25
CA LEU A 131 -26.93 -38.43 -18.74
C LEU A 131 -28.11 -38.19 -19.67
N ALA A 132 -28.33 -36.97 -20.19
CA ALA A 132 -29.42 -36.65 -21.11
C ALA A 132 -29.30 -37.45 -22.44
N GLU A 133 -28.08 -37.58 -22.96
CA GLU A 133 -27.79 -38.40 -24.16
C GLU A 133 -28.07 -39.89 -23.90
N THR A 134 -27.73 -40.39 -22.71
CA THR A 134 -28.06 -41.78 -22.32
C THR A 134 -29.54 -41.99 -22.20
N ILE A 135 -30.29 -41.08 -21.59
CA ILE A 135 -31.76 -41.15 -21.49
C ILE A 135 -32.42 -41.07 -22.87
N HIS A 136 -31.90 -40.19 -23.76
CA HIS A 136 -32.39 -40.08 -25.14
C HIS A 136 -32.24 -41.41 -25.88
N LYS A 137 -31.06 -42.02 -25.82
CA LYS A 137 -30.80 -43.34 -26.46
C LYS A 137 -31.76 -44.43 -25.91
N THR A 138 -31.88 -44.52 -24.61
CA THR A 138 -32.78 -45.49 -23.95
C THR A 138 -34.27 -45.24 -24.32
N THR A 139 -34.67 -43.98 -24.48
CA THR A 139 -36.01 -43.58 -24.89
C THR A 139 -36.27 -44.05 -26.33
N GLN A 140 -35.30 -43.84 -27.24
CA GLN A 140 -35.40 -44.33 -28.62
C GLN A 140 -35.55 -45.86 -28.68
N GLU A 141 -34.70 -46.61 -27.99
CA GLU A 141 -34.78 -48.08 -27.92
C GLU A 141 -36.14 -48.57 -27.41
N ARG A 142 -36.73 -47.89 -26.41
CA ARG A 142 -38.06 -48.24 -25.87
C ARG A 142 -39.19 -47.92 -26.83
N ILE A 143 -39.08 -46.87 -27.65
CA ILE A 143 -40.06 -46.55 -28.69
C ILE A 143 -40.01 -47.60 -29.80
N GLU A 144 -38.79 -48.01 -30.23
CA GLU A 144 -38.62 -49.09 -31.22
C GLU A 144 -39.21 -50.42 -30.75
N LEU A 145 -39.15 -50.66 -29.42
CA LEU A 145 -39.82 -51.84 -28.77
C LEU A 145 -41.34 -51.66 -28.53
N GLY A 146 -41.92 -50.53 -28.93
CA GLY A 146 -43.34 -50.24 -28.77
C GLY A 146 -43.76 -49.96 -27.31
N LYS A 147 -42.81 -49.69 -26.38
CA LYS A 147 -43.04 -49.46 -24.96
C LYS A 147 -43.29 -47.99 -24.59
N LEU A 148 -42.95 -47.05 -25.48
CA LEU A 148 -43.14 -45.60 -25.29
C LEU A 148 -43.76 -44.97 -26.53
N ALA A 149 -44.50 -43.86 -26.34
CA ALA A 149 -45.06 -43.07 -27.43
C ALA A 149 -43.95 -42.23 -28.12
N ALA A 150 -44.05 -42.05 -29.45
CA ALA A 150 -43.09 -41.30 -30.24
C ALA A 150 -42.89 -39.82 -29.75
N SER A 151 -43.90 -39.25 -29.11
CA SER A 151 -43.83 -37.89 -28.50
C SER A 151 -42.70 -37.76 -27.45
N ASN A 152 -42.38 -38.84 -26.74
CA ASN A 152 -41.30 -38.84 -25.76
C ASN A 152 -39.91 -38.61 -26.38
N LEU A 153 -39.72 -38.91 -27.64
CA LEU A 153 -38.45 -38.64 -28.35
C LEU A 153 -38.20 -37.14 -28.50
N ILE A 154 -39.25 -36.38 -28.84
CA ILE A 154 -39.17 -34.91 -28.96
C ILE A 154 -38.79 -34.28 -27.63
N THR A 155 -39.34 -34.76 -26.50
CA THR A 155 -39.02 -34.32 -25.15
C THR A 155 -37.53 -34.61 -24.82
N ALA A 156 -37.04 -35.82 -25.16
CA ALA A 156 -35.68 -36.22 -24.93
C ALA A 156 -34.67 -35.41 -25.80
N GLU A 157 -34.99 -35.18 -27.06
CA GLU A 157 -34.17 -34.33 -27.97
C GLU A 157 -34.11 -32.88 -27.44
N SER A 158 -35.25 -32.33 -27.02
CA SER A 158 -35.28 -30.97 -26.43
C SER A 158 -34.41 -30.86 -25.19
N GLN A 159 -34.41 -31.89 -24.32
CA GLN A 159 -33.56 -31.89 -23.13
C GLN A 159 -32.08 -31.99 -23.46
N VAL A 160 -31.67 -32.83 -24.45
CA VAL A 160 -30.27 -32.87 -24.94
C VAL A 160 -29.85 -31.52 -25.50
N ALA A 161 -30.70 -30.88 -26.31
CA ALA A 161 -30.41 -29.54 -26.83
C ALA A 161 -30.25 -28.49 -25.73
N THR A 162 -31.10 -28.54 -24.67
CA THR A 162 -31.03 -27.64 -23.54
C THR A 162 -29.75 -27.83 -22.72
N THR A 163 -29.42 -29.07 -22.36
CA THR A 163 -28.19 -29.37 -21.58
C THR A 163 -26.93 -29.10 -22.39
N ARG A 164 -26.94 -29.28 -23.71
CA ARG A 164 -25.82 -28.90 -24.59
C ARG A 164 -25.60 -27.40 -24.63
N ARG A 165 -26.67 -26.59 -24.71
CA ARG A 165 -26.60 -25.14 -24.59
C ARG A 165 -25.98 -24.72 -23.23
N ASP A 166 -26.45 -25.35 -22.14
CA ASP A 166 -25.96 -25.02 -20.80
C ASP A 166 -24.49 -25.38 -20.60
N LEU A 167 -24.02 -26.48 -21.22
CA LEU A 167 -22.60 -26.83 -21.28
C LEU A 167 -21.78 -25.78 -22.04
N ILE A 168 -22.24 -25.33 -23.20
CA ILE A 168 -21.54 -24.27 -23.96
C ILE A 168 -21.40 -23.01 -23.15
N VAL A 169 -22.45 -22.59 -22.42
CA VAL A 169 -22.41 -21.43 -21.52
C VAL A 169 -21.39 -21.64 -20.38
N ALA A 170 -21.40 -22.83 -19.77
CA ALA A 170 -20.46 -23.16 -18.69
C ALA A 170 -19.00 -23.16 -19.19
N GLN A 171 -18.72 -23.73 -20.35
CA GLN A 171 -17.39 -23.73 -20.99
C GLN A 171 -16.92 -22.31 -21.29
N THR A 172 -17.79 -21.47 -21.88
CA THR A 172 -17.46 -20.09 -22.20
C THR A 172 -17.13 -19.29 -20.92
N ASN A 173 -17.94 -19.43 -19.87
CA ASN A 173 -17.68 -18.75 -18.59
C ASN A 173 -16.36 -19.21 -17.95
N THR A 174 -16.04 -20.50 -18.03
CA THR A 174 -14.76 -21.04 -17.56
C THR A 174 -13.58 -20.46 -18.32
N GLN A 175 -13.67 -20.38 -19.65
CA GLN A 175 -12.62 -19.78 -20.49
C GLN A 175 -12.41 -18.30 -20.19
N LEU A 176 -13.50 -17.52 -20.04
CA LEU A 176 -13.40 -16.10 -19.67
C LEU A 176 -12.73 -15.91 -18.33
N GLN A 177 -13.05 -16.75 -17.35
CA GLN A 177 -12.45 -16.66 -16.02
C GLN A 177 -10.99 -17.15 -16.02
N GLU A 178 -10.64 -18.14 -16.85
CA GLU A 178 -9.27 -18.61 -17.05
C GLU A 178 -8.37 -17.47 -17.55
N VAL A 179 -8.85 -16.65 -18.50
CA VAL A 179 -8.12 -15.47 -18.97
C VAL A 179 -7.87 -14.50 -17.82
N ARG A 180 -8.84 -14.28 -16.93
CA ARG A 180 -8.65 -13.43 -15.74
C ARG A 180 -7.61 -13.98 -14.78
N VAL A 181 -7.60 -15.30 -14.54
CA VAL A 181 -6.56 -15.94 -13.72
C VAL A 181 -5.20 -15.79 -14.37
N LYS A 182 -5.08 -16.02 -15.68
CA LYS A 182 -3.84 -15.83 -16.44
C LYS A 182 -3.32 -14.38 -16.32
N SER A 183 -4.21 -13.39 -16.36
CA SER A 183 -3.83 -11.97 -16.21
C SER A 183 -3.29 -11.60 -14.82
N LEU A 184 -3.56 -12.40 -13.79
CA LEU A 184 -2.97 -12.22 -12.45
C LEU A 184 -1.55 -12.81 -12.36
N ILE A 185 -1.25 -13.84 -13.16
CA ILE A 185 0.03 -14.55 -13.11
C ILE A 185 1.06 -13.88 -14.03
N THR A 186 0.61 -13.27 -15.12
CA THR A 186 1.51 -12.70 -16.14
C THR A 186 1.11 -11.27 -16.51
N LYS A 187 2.12 -10.42 -16.77
CA LYS A 187 1.91 -9.04 -17.23
C LYS A 187 1.39 -8.98 -18.68
N MET A 188 1.72 -9.98 -19.48
CA MET A 188 1.28 -10.09 -20.88
C MET A 188 0.88 -11.53 -21.18
N ILE A 189 -0.33 -11.72 -21.71
CA ILE A 189 -0.82 -13.01 -22.16
C ILE A 189 -0.35 -13.18 -23.61
N GLY A 190 0.86 -13.76 -23.77
CA GLY A 190 1.36 -14.15 -25.09
C GLY A 190 0.62 -15.38 -25.65
N PRO A 191 0.78 -15.67 -26.97
CA PRO A 191 0.13 -16.81 -27.60
C PRO A 191 0.42 -18.15 -26.89
N ASP A 192 1.63 -18.32 -26.39
CA ASP A 192 2.09 -19.52 -25.69
C ASP A 192 1.33 -19.73 -24.37
N ILE A 193 1.12 -18.67 -23.59
CA ILE A 193 0.38 -18.72 -22.32
C ILE A 193 -1.14 -18.82 -22.57
N ALA A 194 -1.63 -18.18 -23.63
CA ALA A 194 -3.04 -18.25 -23.99
C ALA A 194 -3.47 -19.69 -24.33
N ALA A 195 -2.59 -20.47 -24.97
CA ALA A 195 -2.87 -21.83 -25.41
C ALA A 195 -2.83 -22.89 -24.29
N VAL A 196 -2.10 -22.63 -23.19
CA VAL A 196 -1.97 -23.61 -22.09
C VAL A 196 -3.21 -23.55 -21.19
N PRO A 197 -3.97 -24.65 -21.00
CA PRO A 197 -5.10 -24.67 -20.07
C PRO A 197 -4.61 -24.59 -18.61
N VAL A 198 -5.34 -23.85 -17.78
CA VAL A 198 -5.10 -23.82 -16.33
C VAL A 198 -5.97 -24.89 -15.67
N GLU A 199 -5.33 -25.75 -14.89
CA GLU A 199 -6.06 -26.72 -14.07
C GLU A 199 -5.91 -26.39 -12.59
N PRO A 200 -7.03 -26.20 -11.86
CA PRO A 200 -6.98 -25.98 -10.42
C PRO A 200 -6.58 -27.28 -9.71
N THR A 201 -5.62 -27.16 -8.78
CA THR A 201 -5.14 -28.27 -7.95
C THR A 201 -5.87 -28.40 -6.63
N ASP A 202 -6.58 -27.34 -6.20
CA ASP A 202 -7.26 -27.27 -4.93
C ASP A 202 -8.69 -27.81 -5.02
N ALA A 203 -9.02 -28.72 -4.11
CA ALA A 203 -10.40 -29.20 -3.93
C ALA A 203 -11.12 -28.32 -2.91
N LEU A 204 -12.29 -27.78 -3.28
CA LEU A 204 -13.12 -26.94 -2.41
C LEU A 204 -13.50 -27.65 -1.09
N GLU A 205 -13.52 -28.97 -1.07
CA GLU A 205 -13.87 -29.79 0.08
C GLU A 205 -12.91 -29.65 1.25
N ARG A 206 -11.60 -29.54 0.98
CA ARG A 206 -10.55 -29.43 2.00
C ARG A 206 -10.52 -28.08 2.74
N MET A 207 -11.19 -27.06 2.20
CA MET A 207 -11.21 -25.72 2.79
C MET A 207 -12.18 -25.60 3.97
N ILE A 208 -13.11 -26.52 4.14
CA ILE A 208 -14.21 -26.46 5.14
C ILE A 208 -13.77 -26.95 6.53
N GLU A 209 -12.68 -27.69 6.63
CA GLU A 209 -12.27 -28.40 7.86
C GLU A 209 -11.56 -27.52 8.91
N ARG A 210 -11.28 -26.26 8.62
CA ARG A 210 -10.56 -25.38 9.57
C ARG A 210 -11.48 -24.90 10.70
N PRO A 211 -11.09 -25.03 11.99
CA PRO A 211 -11.87 -24.51 13.11
C PRO A 211 -11.95 -22.98 13.03
N ILE A 212 -13.10 -22.44 13.40
CA ILE A 212 -13.29 -20.99 13.52
C ILE A 212 -12.72 -20.56 14.88
N PRO A 213 -11.67 -19.71 14.93
CA PRO A 213 -11.11 -19.26 16.20
C PRO A 213 -12.09 -18.38 16.98
N PRO A 214 -11.96 -18.29 18.31
CA PRO A 214 -12.83 -17.46 19.14
C PRO A 214 -12.68 -15.98 18.80
N LEU A 215 -13.80 -15.25 18.82
CA LEU A 215 -13.88 -13.85 18.38
C LEU A 215 -12.88 -12.94 19.12
N ASP A 216 -12.70 -13.14 20.43
CA ASP A 216 -11.80 -12.31 21.25
C ASP A 216 -10.33 -12.45 20.84
N GLU A 217 -9.93 -13.63 20.40
CA GLU A 217 -8.58 -13.87 19.89
C GLU A 217 -8.37 -13.17 18.55
N VAL A 218 -9.34 -13.31 17.65
CA VAL A 218 -9.32 -12.67 16.33
C VAL A 218 -9.29 -11.14 16.45
N LEU A 219 -10.07 -10.57 17.39
CA LEU A 219 -10.06 -9.14 17.65
C LEU A 219 -8.71 -8.64 18.19
N ARG A 220 -8.05 -9.41 19.07
CA ARG A 220 -6.71 -9.03 19.57
C ARG A 220 -5.68 -9.02 18.45
N GLN A 221 -5.69 -10.01 17.58
CA GLN A 221 -4.79 -10.06 16.42
C GLN A 221 -5.02 -8.88 15.48
N ALA A 222 -6.28 -8.50 15.23
CA ALA A 222 -6.64 -7.39 14.35
C ALA A 222 -6.16 -6.02 14.84
N MET A 223 -5.86 -5.85 16.14
CA MET A 223 -5.31 -4.59 16.65
C MET A 223 -3.89 -4.27 16.12
N HIS A 224 -3.23 -5.22 15.49
CA HIS A 224 -1.93 -5.03 14.83
C HIS A 224 -2.04 -4.77 13.31
N LYS A 225 -3.27 -4.62 12.81
CA LYS A 225 -3.52 -4.41 11.37
C LYS A 225 -2.78 -3.17 10.83
N PRO A 226 -2.22 -3.21 9.61
CA PRO A 226 -1.50 -2.09 9.00
C PRO A 226 -2.25 -0.76 9.02
N SER A 227 -3.58 -0.76 8.89
CA SER A 227 -4.41 0.45 8.94
C SER A 227 -4.35 1.15 10.31
N ILE A 228 -4.31 0.40 11.40
CA ILE A 228 -4.18 0.95 12.78
C ILE A 228 -2.77 1.48 12.97
N ARG A 229 -1.74 0.73 12.54
CA ARG A 229 -0.34 1.18 12.61
C ARG A 229 -0.11 2.48 11.87
N ARG A 230 -0.69 2.64 10.68
CA ARG A 230 -0.63 3.92 9.95
C ARG A 230 -1.26 5.07 10.71
N ALA A 231 -2.42 4.84 11.32
CA ALA A 231 -3.10 5.87 12.11
C ALA A 231 -2.30 6.24 13.39
N GLU A 232 -1.64 5.27 14.05
CA GLU A 232 -0.75 5.50 15.18
C GLU A 232 0.45 6.38 14.79
N LEU A 233 1.10 6.08 13.67
CA LEU A 233 2.24 6.86 13.16
C LEU A 233 1.81 8.28 12.72
N ALA A 234 0.61 8.43 12.16
CA ALA A 234 0.07 9.74 11.84
C ALA A 234 -0.15 10.60 13.10
N VAL A 235 -0.70 10.03 14.18
CA VAL A 235 -0.83 10.72 15.48
C VAL A 235 0.54 11.11 16.03
N GLU A 236 1.56 10.26 15.84
CA GLU A 236 2.93 10.59 16.28
C GLU A 236 3.51 11.78 15.50
N ASN A 237 3.25 11.90 14.21
CA ASN A 237 3.62 13.07 13.42
C ASN A 237 2.96 14.35 13.95
N GLU A 238 1.68 14.29 14.31
CA GLU A 238 0.97 15.42 14.92
C GLU A 238 1.54 15.78 16.32
N ARG A 239 2.00 14.81 17.10
CA ARG A 239 2.70 15.06 18.38
C ARG A 239 4.03 15.78 18.17
N ILE A 240 4.79 15.40 17.15
CA ILE A 240 6.02 16.08 16.75
C ILE A 240 5.71 17.53 16.38
N ALA A 241 4.66 17.77 15.58
CA ALA A 241 4.22 19.12 15.19
C ALA A 241 3.77 19.95 16.40
N GLU A 242 3.01 19.38 17.33
CA GLU A 242 2.63 20.09 18.57
C GLU A 242 3.84 20.43 19.44
N THR A 243 4.80 19.51 19.57
CA THR A 243 6.02 19.74 20.35
C THR A 243 6.85 20.88 19.77
N PHE A 244 6.94 20.93 18.44
CA PHE A 244 7.61 22.01 17.73
C PHE A 244 6.91 23.36 17.96
N THR A 245 5.61 23.45 17.75
CA THR A 245 4.86 24.71 17.92
C THR A 245 4.82 25.16 19.38
N ARG A 246 4.83 24.23 20.32
CA ARG A 246 4.97 24.55 21.79
C ARG A 246 6.32 25.15 22.08
N SER A 247 7.40 24.72 21.43
CA SER A 247 8.73 25.35 21.60
C SER A 247 8.72 26.81 21.12
N ALA A 248 7.98 27.11 20.04
CA ALA A 248 7.86 28.48 19.51
C ALA A 248 7.12 29.47 20.45
N LEU A 249 6.44 28.97 21.49
CA LEU A 249 5.88 29.84 22.55
C LEU A 249 6.94 30.44 23.48
N ARG A 250 8.14 29.83 23.54
CA ARG A 250 9.24 30.29 24.39
C ARG A 250 9.99 31.43 23.72
N PRO A 251 10.62 32.33 24.50
CA PRO A 251 11.58 33.28 23.96
C PRO A 251 12.73 32.58 23.22
N THR A 252 13.29 33.22 22.22
CA THR A 252 14.53 32.75 21.57
C THR A 252 15.72 33.33 22.34
N LEU A 253 16.49 32.49 23.02
CA LEU A 253 17.74 32.82 23.64
C LEU A 253 18.83 32.00 22.95
N SER A 254 19.85 32.64 22.44
CA SER A 254 20.97 31.98 21.77
C SER A 254 22.32 32.54 22.24
N VAL A 255 23.31 31.69 22.17
CA VAL A 255 24.72 32.06 22.31
C VAL A 255 25.33 32.00 20.91
N TYR A 256 26.15 32.98 20.58
CA TYR A 256 26.93 32.96 19.35
C TYR A 256 28.38 33.27 19.64
N GLY A 257 29.27 32.65 18.86
CA GLY A 257 30.70 32.91 18.84
C GLY A 257 31.16 33.10 17.42
N GLN A 258 32.04 34.04 17.19
CA GLN A 258 32.68 34.26 15.87
C GLN A 258 34.19 34.47 16.02
N ALA A 259 34.91 33.91 15.05
CA ALA A 259 36.34 34.14 14.94
C ALA A 259 36.62 34.48 13.46
N ASN A 260 37.08 35.68 13.24
CA ASN A 260 37.28 36.23 11.90
C ASN A 260 38.75 36.62 11.68
N THR A 261 39.19 36.62 10.46
CA THR A 261 40.46 37.27 10.09
C THR A 261 40.27 37.98 8.74
N TYR A 262 40.79 39.21 8.71
CA TYR A 262 40.77 40.06 7.52
C TYR A 262 42.17 40.16 6.95
N THR A 263 42.28 40.24 5.63
CA THR A 263 43.59 40.46 4.97
C THR A 263 43.43 41.42 3.81
N LEU A 264 44.51 42.17 3.57
CA LEU A 264 44.64 43.05 2.42
C LEU A 264 46.09 42.97 1.92
N ALA A 265 46.27 42.61 0.67
CA ALA A 265 47.59 42.49 0.07
C ALA A 265 47.57 42.71 -1.47
N PRO A 266 48.72 43.00 -2.09
CA PRO A 266 48.82 43.15 -3.54
C PRO A 266 48.78 41.82 -4.33
N GLY A 267 48.90 40.69 -3.63
CA GLY A 267 48.93 39.37 -4.24
C GLY A 267 48.24 38.30 -3.43
N THR A 268 47.79 37.22 -4.09
CA THR A 268 47.09 36.11 -3.46
C THR A 268 47.93 35.36 -2.44
N THR A 269 49.23 35.14 -2.73
CA THR A 269 50.15 34.45 -1.80
C THR A 269 50.28 35.18 -0.46
N ASP A 270 50.34 36.50 -0.50
CA ASP A 270 50.46 37.32 0.72
C ASP A 270 49.14 37.34 1.50
N VAL A 271 47.99 37.32 0.82
CA VAL A 271 46.68 37.17 1.43
C VAL A 271 46.62 35.87 2.22
N PHE A 272 46.95 34.73 1.60
CA PHE A 272 46.95 33.44 2.29
C PHE A 272 47.95 33.39 3.45
N ARG A 273 49.15 33.95 3.27
CA ARG A 273 50.13 34.03 4.34
C ARG A 273 49.61 34.83 5.55
N GLN A 274 48.99 35.98 5.32
CA GLN A 274 48.40 36.81 6.37
C GLN A 274 47.22 36.06 7.07
N MET A 275 46.38 35.40 6.31
CA MET A 275 45.24 34.63 6.81
C MET A 275 45.73 33.51 7.74
N PHE A 276 46.66 32.66 7.30
CA PHE A 276 47.17 31.55 8.11
C PHE A 276 48.02 31.99 9.30
N ARG A 277 48.58 33.20 9.28
CA ARG A 277 49.24 33.81 10.46
C ARG A 277 48.32 34.49 11.39
N TYR A 278 47.00 34.51 11.07
CA TYR A 278 45.98 35.23 11.89
C TYR A 278 46.44 36.71 12.16
N ALA A 279 46.87 37.40 11.11
CA ALA A 279 47.50 38.68 11.22
C ALA A 279 46.57 39.79 11.78
N TYR A 280 45.27 39.71 11.47
CA TYR A 280 44.27 40.66 11.91
C TYR A 280 43.01 39.89 12.43
N PRO A 281 43.11 39.28 13.62
CA PRO A 281 42.04 38.51 14.18
C PRO A 281 40.96 39.40 14.78
N GLU A 282 39.71 38.96 14.67
CA GLU A 282 38.56 39.51 15.37
C GLU A 282 37.79 38.36 16.05
N TYR A 283 37.50 38.51 17.32
CA TYR A 283 36.71 37.54 18.10
C TYR A 283 35.47 38.20 18.64
N GLY A 284 34.35 37.53 18.54
CA GLY A 284 33.10 37.96 19.11
C GLY A 284 32.43 36.81 19.88
N LEU A 285 31.92 37.11 21.05
CA LEU A 285 31.06 36.22 21.84
C LEU A 285 29.89 37.04 22.35
N GLY A 286 28.70 36.50 22.21
CA GLY A 286 27.52 37.21 22.65
C GLY A 286 26.31 36.33 22.90
N PHE A 287 25.30 36.95 23.51
CA PHE A 287 23.97 36.38 23.70
C PHE A 287 22.95 37.22 22.93
N SER A 288 21.99 36.56 22.36
CA SER A 288 20.84 37.22 21.72
C SER A 288 19.57 36.71 22.38
N LEU A 289 18.79 37.62 22.97
CA LEU A 289 17.48 37.34 23.56
C LEU A 289 16.40 38.06 22.74
N THR A 290 15.50 37.30 22.14
CA THR A 290 14.34 37.82 21.41
C THR A 290 13.08 37.28 22.05
N PHE A 291 12.17 38.15 22.42
CA PHE A 291 10.85 37.76 22.91
C PHE A 291 9.76 38.58 22.24
N SER A 292 8.69 37.88 21.85
CA SER A 292 7.54 38.51 21.20
C SER A 292 6.51 38.89 22.25
N ILE A 293 6.16 40.18 22.34
CA ILE A 293 5.07 40.65 23.19
C ILE A 293 3.74 40.07 22.62
N LYS A 294 2.96 39.40 23.51
CA LYS A 294 1.69 38.72 23.18
C LYS A 294 1.79 37.48 22.29
N ASN A 295 2.85 37.23 21.52
CA ASN A 295 3.13 36.04 20.69
C ASN A 295 1.88 35.33 20.11
N ARG A 296 0.92 36.10 19.61
CA ARG A 296 -0.40 35.58 19.14
C ARG A 296 -0.31 34.57 18.00
N ALA A 297 0.66 34.77 17.10
CA ALA A 297 0.87 33.83 15.98
C ALA A 297 1.28 32.46 16.50
N ALA A 298 2.30 32.37 17.35
CA ALA A 298 2.74 31.08 17.90
C ALA A 298 1.67 30.44 18.80
N GLN A 299 0.85 31.24 19.52
CA GLN A 299 -0.29 30.71 20.28
C GLN A 299 -1.33 30.09 19.37
N ALA A 300 -1.67 30.76 18.25
CA ALA A 300 -2.61 30.23 17.24
C ALA A 300 -2.08 28.96 16.58
N ASP A 301 -0.79 28.95 16.21
CA ASP A 301 -0.15 27.78 15.59
C ASP A 301 -0.11 26.58 16.56
N ASN A 302 0.20 26.82 17.83
CA ASN A 302 0.19 25.76 18.84
C ASN A 302 -1.23 25.24 19.12
N LEU A 303 -2.23 26.13 19.19
CA LEU A 303 -3.62 25.71 19.34
C LEU A 303 -4.06 24.86 18.15
N ARG A 304 -3.72 25.27 16.93
CA ARG A 304 -4.00 24.50 15.71
C ARG A 304 -3.35 23.11 15.76
N ALA A 305 -2.05 23.03 16.05
CA ALA A 305 -1.34 21.75 16.14
C ALA A 305 -1.94 20.83 17.20
N ARG A 306 -2.36 21.39 18.36
CA ARG A 306 -3.04 20.64 19.40
C ARG A 306 -4.39 20.06 18.93
N LEU A 307 -5.19 20.86 18.21
CA LEU A 307 -6.48 20.42 17.67
C LEU A 307 -6.30 19.35 16.56
N GLU A 308 -5.27 19.50 15.71
CA GLU A 308 -4.95 18.48 14.68
C GLU A 308 -4.52 17.15 15.34
N ARG A 309 -3.72 17.19 16.41
CA ARG A 309 -3.40 16.00 17.19
C ARG A 309 -4.65 15.34 17.78
N GLN A 310 -5.54 16.12 18.41
CA GLN A 310 -6.80 15.59 18.96
C GLN A 310 -7.67 14.97 17.87
N ARG A 311 -7.75 15.61 16.69
CA ARG A 311 -8.44 15.06 15.52
C ARG A 311 -7.80 13.73 15.08
N GLY A 312 -6.47 13.65 15.03
CA GLY A 312 -5.73 12.42 14.72
C GLY A 312 -6.05 11.29 15.70
N GLU A 313 -6.12 11.59 17.02
CA GLU A 313 -6.48 10.61 18.04
C GLU A 313 -7.92 10.08 17.87
N VAL A 314 -8.86 10.96 17.53
CA VAL A 314 -10.25 10.53 17.20
C VAL A 314 -10.30 9.65 15.97
N ILE A 315 -9.53 9.98 14.92
CA ILE A 315 -9.42 9.15 13.70
C ILE A 315 -8.81 7.78 14.02
N LEU A 316 -7.82 7.70 14.90
CA LEU A 316 -7.23 6.44 15.34
C LEU A 316 -8.28 5.57 16.05
N GLU A 317 -9.04 6.12 17.00
CA GLU A 317 -10.09 5.38 17.71
C GLU A 317 -11.22 4.94 16.75
N GLN A 318 -11.60 5.78 15.79
CA GLN A 318 -12.54 5.41 14.74
C GLN A 318 -12.00 4.27 13.87
N THR A 319 -10.70 4.30 13.52
CA THR A 319 -10.06 3.23 12.73
C THR A 319 -10.09 1.90 13.48
N LYS A 320 -9.77 1.91 14.79
CA LYS A 320 -9.87 0.72 15.65
C LYS A 320 -11.30 0.19 15.72
N ALA A 321 -12.28 1.08 15.88
CA ALA A 321 -13.70 0.69 15.93
C ALA A 321 -14.16 0.06 14.60
N ASN A 322 -13.78 0.65 13.46
CA ASN A 322 -14.10 0.12 12.14
C ASN A 322 -13.48 -1.27 11.92
N VAL A 323 -12.18 -1.44 12.26
CA VAL A 323 -11.54 -2.77 12.20
C VAL A 323 -12.27 -3.78 13.09
N GLY A 324 -12.71 -3.37 14.29
CA GLY A 324 -13.50 -4.23 15.17
C GLY A 324 -14.86 -4.63 14.57
N ILE A 325 -15.50 -3.74 13.82
CA ILE A 325 -16.77 -4.02 13.10
C ILE A 325 -16.50 -4.97 11.93
N ASP A 326 -15.46 -4.71 11.12
CA ASP A 326 -15.09 -5.54 9.98
C ASP A 326 -14.81 -6.97 10.39
N VAL A 327 -14.05 -7.16 11.49
CA VAL A 327 -13.73 -8.49 12.03
C VAL A 327 -14.99 -9.22 12.50
N ARG A 328 -15.87 -8.56 13.25
CA ARG A 328 -17.13 -9.17 13.71
C ARG A 328 -18.01 -9.58 12.53
N THR A 329 -18.11 -8.71 11.53
CA THR A 329 -18.87 -8.99 10.31
C THR A 329 -18.27 -10.17 9.55
N ALA A 330 -16.95 -10.22 9.40
CA ALA A 330 -16.26 -11.31 8.71
C ALA A 330 -16.45 -12.66 9.44
N VAL A 331 -16.36 -12.69 10.78
CA VAL A 331 -16.58 -13.90 11.59
C VAL A 331 -18.04 -14.34 11.51
N ALA A 332 -19.00 -13.42 11.57
CA ALA A 332 -20.42 -13.74 11.43
C ALA A 332 -20.73 -14.34 10.05
N ASN A 333 -20.23 -13.73 8.98
CA ASN A 333 -20.38 -14.22 7.62
C ASN A 333 -19.73 -15.60 7.43
N LEU A 334 -18.56 -15.83 8.04
CA LEU A 334 -17.88 -17.13 8.00
C LEU A 334 -18.73 -18.22 8.69
N THR A 335 -19.28 -17.94 9.87
CA THR A 335 -20.15 -18.86 10.61
C THR A 335 -21.42 -19.16 9.83
N GLN A 336 -22.07 -18.15 9.27
CA GLN A 336 -23.25 -18.31 8.43
C GLN A 336 -22.95 -19.15 7.18
N SER A 337 -21.86 -18.83 6.47
CA SER A 337 -21.47 -19.55 5.25
C SER A 337 -21.19 -21.03 5.52
N ARG A 338 -20.60 -21.37 6.68
CA ARG A 338 -20.39 -22.77 7.09
C ARG A 338 -21.71 -23.52 7.23
N SER A 339 -22.68 -22.92 7.96
CA SER A 339 -24.00 -23.54 8.15
C SER A 339 -24.76 -23.70 6.82
N GLN A 340 -24.58 -22.74 5.88
CA GLN A 340 -25.15 -22.81 4.54
C GLN A 340 -24.57 -23.96 3.73
N VAL A 341 -23.25 -24.18 3.78
CA VAL A 341 -22.62 -25.32 3.10
C VAL A 341 -23.12 -26.65 3.65
N GLU A 342 -23.23 -26.80 4.96
CA GLU A 342 -23.74 -28.01 5.59
C GLU A 342 -25.20 -28.30 5.20
N ALA A 343 -26.02 -27.26 5.10
CA ALA A 343 -27.40 -27.38 4.63
C ALA A 343 -27.50 -27.75 3.14
N ALA A 344 -26.67 -27.12 2.31
CA ALA A 344 -26.63 -27.40 0.87
C ALA A 344 -26.15 -28.82 0.59
N HIS A 345 -25.15 -29.30 1.31
CA HIS A 345 -24.67 -30.67 1.18
C HIS A 345 -25.80 -31.70 1.45
N ARG A 346 -26.58 -31.48 2.55
CA ARG A 346 -27.74 -32.32 2.83
C ARG A 346 -28.82 -32.24 1.75
N ALA A 347 -29.03 -31.06 1.17
CA ALA A 347 -29.95 -30.87 0.07
C ALA A 347 -29.55 -31.62 -1.20
N VAL A 348 -28.25 -31.62 -1.53
CA VAL A 348 -27.68 -32.38 -2.67
C VAL A 348 -27.87 -33.88 -2.44
N THR A 349 -27.57 -34.40 -1.24
CA THR A 349 -27.79 -35.82 -0.90
C THR A 349 -29.22 -36.23 -1.09
N ALA A 350 -30.19 -35.47 -0.54
CA ALA A 350 -31.60 -35.74 -0.69
C ALA A 350 -32.11 -35.65 -2.14
N SER A 351 -31.59 -34.68 -2.91
CA SER A 351 -31.93 -34.54 -4.32
C SER A 351 -31.35 -35.68 -5.16
N GLN A 352 -30.15 -36.17 -4.83
CA GLN A 352 -29.54 -37.33 -5.47
C GLN A 352 -30.37 -38.58 -5.24
N GLU A 353 -30.69 -38.88 -3.98
CA GLU A 353 -31.55 -40.04 -3.63
C GLU A 353 -32.92 -39.98 -4.34
N THR A 354 -33.51 -38.78 -4.43
CA THR A 354 -34.79 -38.59 -5.12
C THR A 354 -34.67 -38.81 -6.65
N ALA A 355 -33.56 -38.30 -7.26
CA ALA A 355 -33.32 -38.48 -8.68
C ALA A 355 -33.02 -39.96 -9.03
N ASP A 356 -32.27 -40.66 -8.19
CA ASP A 356 -31.97 -42.08 -8.37
C ASP A 356 -33.22 -42.94 -8.24
N ALA A 357 -34.09 -42.68 -7.25
CA ALA A 357 -35.37 -43.35 -7.09
C ALA A 357 -36.30 -43.12 -8.28
N GLU A 358 -36.33 -41.90 -8.83
CA GLU A 358 -37.16 -41.57 -9.99
C GLU A 358 -36.57 -42.21 -11.31
N GLN A 359 -35.28 -42.30 -11.42
CA GLN A 359 -34.60 -43.03 -12.46
C GLN A 359 -35.02 -44.53 -12.48
N GLU A 360 -35.04 -45.16 -11.30
CA GLU A 360 -35.49 -46.55 -11.16
C GLU A 360 -36.98 -46.73 -11.50
N ARG A 361 -37.87 -45.83 -11.00
CA ARG A 361 -39.29 -45.83 -11.35
C ARG A 361 -39.53 -45.70 -12.82
N TRP A 362 -38.78 -44.79 -13.50
CA TRP A 362 -38.88 -44.66 -14.95
C TRP A 362 -38.39 -45.92 -15.70
N THR A 363 -37.33 -46.57 -15.20
CA THR A 363 -36.85 -47.84 -15.80
C THR A 363 -37.88 -48.96 -15.65
N LEU A 364 -38.63 -49.00 -14.55
CA LEU A 364 -39.72 -49.95 -14.31
C LEU A 364 -41.01 -49.60 -15.07
N GLY A 365 -41.09 -48.44 -15.72
CA GLY A 365 -42.26 -47.97 -16.45
C GLY A 365 -43.40 -47.40 -15.60
N ILE A 366 -43.15 -47.10 -14.32
CA ILE A 366 -44.12 -46.56 -13.37
C ILE A 366 -43.97 -45.04 -13.15
N SER A 367 -43.12 -44.37 -13.92
CA SER A 367 -42.97 -42.92 -13.96
C SER A 367 -42.90 -42.38 -15.38
N THR A 368 -43.06 -41.05 -15.52
CA THR A 368 -42.99 -40.34 -16.80
C THR A 368 -41.58 -39.81 -17.04
N LEU A 369 -41.25 -39.59 -18.31
CA LEU A 369 -39.96 -38.98 -18.70
C LEU A 369 -39.82 -37.53 -18.15
N ASP A 370 -40.93 -36.79 -18.11
CA ASP A 370 -40.93 -35.43 -17.60
C ASP A 370 -40.61 -35.37 -16.10
N ASN A 371 -41.14 -36.30 -15.31
CA ASN A 371 -40.81 -36.39 -13.87
C ASN A 371 -39.35 -36.72 -13.65
N LEU A 372 -38.77 -37.64 -14.46
CA LEU A 372 -37.38 -37.95 -14.40
C LEU A 372 -36.49 -36.68 -14.68
N TYR A 373 -36.80 -35.99 -15.78
CA TYR A 373 -36.04 -34.77 -16.13
C TYR A 373 -36.21 -33.70 -15.05
N GLN A 374 -37.39 -33.51 -14.46
CA GLN A 374 -37.59 -32.56 -13.39
C GLN A 374 -36.69 -32.87 -12.19
N LYS A 375 -36.56 -34.13 -11.78
CA LYS A 375 -35.68 -34.54 -10.67
C LYS A 375 -34.19 -34.37 -11.00
N GLN A 376 -33.81 -34.62 -12.24
CA GLN A 376 -32.41 -34.35 -12.71
C GLN A 376 -32.10 -32.85 -12.72
N VAL A 377 -33.03 -32.01 -13.13
CA VAL A 377 -32.89 -30.53 -13.06
C VAL A 377 -32.79 -30.04 -11.60
N ASP A 378 -33.63 -30.59 -10.70
CA ASP A 378 -33.58 -30.26 -9.28
C ASP A 378 -32.23 -30.64 -8.66
N LEU A 379 -31.69 -31.81 -8.98
CA LEU A 379 -30.35 -32.25 -8.55
C LEU A 379 -29.24 -31.33 -9.08
N MET A 380 -29.25 -31.02 -10.38
CA MET A 380 -28.24 -30.09 -10.98
C MET A 380 -28.30 -28.72 -10.29
N ARG A 381 -29.49 -28.23 -9.99
CA ARG A 381 -29.69 -26.95 -9.30
C ARG A 381 -29.16 -27.00 -7.85
N ALA A 382 -29.40 -28.11 -7.15
CA ALA A 382 -28.81 -28.31 -5.82
C ALA A 382 -27.30 -28.37 -5.83
N GLN A 383 -26.70 -29.13 -6.77
CA GLN A 383 -25.23 -29.20 -6.96
C GLN A 383 -24.61 -27.84 -7.31
N ALA A 384 -25.22 -27.07 -8.21
CA ALA A 384 -24.74 -25.73 -8.57
C ALA A 384 -24.80 -24.78 -7.37
N THR A 385 -25.84 -24.92 -6.52
CA THR A 385 -25.99 -24.14 -5.28
C THR A 385 -24.93 -24.52 -4.24
N GLU A 386 -24.66 -25.81 -4.06
CA GLU A 386 -23.61 -26.29 -3.14
C GLU A 386 -22.23 -25.77 -3.56
N ILE A 387 -21.87 -25.87 -4.85
CA ILE A 387 -20.61 -25.34 -5.37
C ILE A 387 -20.49 -23.84 -5.05
N GLN A 388 -21.56 -23.06 -5.28
CA GLN A 388 -21.54 -21.62 -4.97
C GLN A 388 -21.34 -21.34 -3.48
N LEU A 389 -22.01 -22.08 -2.62
CA LEU A 389 -21.92 -21.89 -1.16
C LEU A 389 -20.56 -22.33 -0.62
N ARG A 390 -19.94 -23.38 -1.16
CA ARG A 390 -18.56 -23.78 -0.83
C ARG A 390 -17.56 -22.68 -1.20
N VAL A 391 -17.71 -22.08 -2.36
CA VAL A 391 -16.86 -20.94 -2.77
C VAL A 391 -17.11 -19.72 -1.90
N ASN A 392 -18.35 -19.41 -1.56
CA ASN A 392 -18.68 -18.32 -0.66
C ASN A 392 -18.04 -18.51 0.74
N TYR A 393 -18.02 -19.75 1.24
CA TYR A 393 -17.32 -20.09 2.47
C TYR A 393 -15.80 -19.87 2.35
N ALA A 394 -15.17 -20.36 1.27
CA ALA A 394 -13.75 -20.15 1.03
C ALA A 394 -13.39 -18.65 0.95
N LYS A 395 -14.23 -17.86 0.27
CA LYS A 395 -14.09 -16.39 0.23
C LYS A 395 -14.30 -15.75 1.60
N ALA A 396 -15.21 -16.27 2.43
CA ALA A 396 -15.40 -15.77 3.78
C ALA A 396 -14.19 -16.05 4.69
N VAL A 397 -13.47 -17.16 4.50
CA VAL A 397 -12.19 -17.43 5.18
C VAL A 397 -11.14 -16.37 4.78
N ILE A 398 -10.98 -16.10 3.49
CA ILE A 398 -10.06 -15.07 2.99
C ILE A 398 -10.45 -13.68 3.51
N ALA A 399 -11.74 -13.35 3.51
CA ALA A 399 -12.25 -12.08 4.02
C ALA A 399 -11.96 -11.90 5.52
N ARG A 400 -12.09 -12.99 6.33
CA ARG A 400 -11.70 -12.96 7.73
C ARG A 400 -10.20 -12.71 7.89
N ASP A 401 -9.36 -13.43 7.17
CA ASP A 401 -7.90 -13.30 7.26
C ASP A 401 -7.45 -11.89 6.81
N SER A 402 -8.10 -11.34 5.79
CA SER A 402 -7.89 -9.95 5.35
C SER A 402 -8.39 -8.92 6.38
N ALA A 403 -9.54 -9.17 7.04
CA ALA A 403 -10.06 -8.29 8.09
C ALA A 403 -9.15 -8.26 9.31
N VAL A 404 -8.53 -9.38 9.65
CA VAL A 404 -7.56 -9.51 10.74
C VAL A 404 -6.18 -8.94 10.36
N GLY A 405 -5.80 -9.05 9.09
CA GLY A 405 -4.47 -8.67 8.59
C GLY A 405 -3.45 -9.82 8.56
N THR A 406 -3.89 -11.08 8.76
CA THR A 406 -3.03 -12.28 8.79
C THR A 406 -2.98 -13.03 7.45
N LEU A 407 -3.58 -12.46 6.40
CA LEU A 407 -3.71 -13.14 5.10
C LEU A 407 -2.37 -13.52 4.48
N LEU A 408 -1.37 -12.64 4.53
CA LEU A 408 -0.04 -12.90 3.97
C LEU A 408 0.66 -14.03 4.72
N GLU A 409 0.63 -13.99 6.05
CA GLU A 409 1.25 -15.00 6.92
C GLU A 409 0.61 -16.38 6.70
N ASN A 410 -0.74 -16.45 6.64
CA ASN A 410 -1.48 -17.68 6.43
C ASN A 410 -1.21 -18.32 5.05
N HIS A 411 -0.77 -17.54 4.09
CA HIS A 411 -0.36 -18.01 2.75
C HIS A 411 1.15 -18.12 2.58
N GLY A 412 1.94 -17.94 3.65
CA GLY A 412 3.40 -18.10 3.63
C GLY A 412 4.12 -17.05 2.77
N ILE A 413 3.52 -15.88 2.61
CA ILE A 413 4.11 -14.76 1.87
C ILE A 413 4.89 -13.90 2.86
N ASP A 414 6.22 -13.87 2.68
CA ASP A 414 7.07 -12.98 3.44
C ASP A 414 6.98 -11.56 2.86
N TYR A 415 6.60 -10.63 3.72
CA TYR A 415 6.49 -9.21 3.38
C TYR A 415 7.85 -8.62 2.94
N GLU A 416 8.94 -8.99 3.60
CA GLU A 416 10.29 -8.49 3.28
C GLU A 416 10.75 -8.97 1.90
N ASP A 417 10.44 -10.21 1.53
CA ASP A 417 10.72 -10.74 0.20
C ASP A 417 9.88 -10.03 -0.87
N ALA A 418 8.61 -9.76 -0.58
CA ALA A 418 7.74 -9.01 -1.47
C ALA A 418 8.24 -7.56 -1.68
N LEU A 419 8.74 -6.91 -0.62
CA LEU A 419 9.32 -5.56 -0.68
C LEU A 419 10.58 -5.51 -1.56
N ARG A 420 11.40 -6.57 -1.53
CA ARG A 420 12.60 -6.70 -2.37
C ARG A 420 12.30 -7.12 -3.80
N GLY A 421 11.03 -7.44 -4.12
CA GLY A 421 10.64 -7.97 -5.42
C GLY A 421 11.21 -9.36 -5.70
N SER A 422 11.59 -10.10 -4.67
CA SER A 422 12.06 -11.48 -4.81
C SER A 422 10.87 -12.40 -5.11
N LEU A 423 11.06 -13.32 -6.06
CA LEU A 423 10.04 -14.30 -6.40
C LEU A 423 9.85 -15.28 -5.22
N TRP A 424 8.60 -15.48 -4.84
CA TRP A 424 8.23 -16.49 -3.86
C TRP A 424 8.69 -17.89 -4.33
N LYS A 425 9.47 -18.55 -3.49
CA LYS A 425 10.02 -19.90 -3.78
C LYS A 425 9.11 -21.01 -3.29
N GLY A 426 7.82 -20.88 -3.32
CA GLY A 426 6.87 -21.93 -2.94
C GLY A 426 7.13 -22.61 -1.58
N PRO A 427 6.16 -23.19 -0.90
CA PRO A 427 6.45 -24.06 0.22
C PRO A 427 7.28 -25.25 -0.31
N THR A 428 8.46 -25.47 0.24
CA THR A 428 9.16 -26.75 0.06
C THR A 428 8.22 -27.83 0.56
N VAL A 429 7.60 -28.53 -0.38
CA VAL A 429 6.84 -29.75 -0.07
C VAL A 429 7.84 -30.71 0.56
N LYS A 430 7.73 -30.89 1.87
CA LYS A 430 8.40 -31.96 2.60
C LYS A 430 7.55 -33.22 2.54
#